data_976f11edeb4d32f5aa4e62b9a049da0d
#
_entry.id   976f11edeb4d32f5aa4e62b9a049da0d
#
_cell.length_a   1.000
_cell.length_b   1.000
_cell.length_c   1.000
_cell.angle_alpha   90.00
_cell.angle_beta   90.00
_cell.angle_gamma   90.00
#
_symmetry.space_group_name_H-M   'P 1'
#
loop_
_entity.id
_entity.type
_entity.pdbx_description
1 polymer ?
#
loop_
_entity_poly.entity_id
_entity_poly.type
_entity_poly.pdbx_seq_one_letter_code
_entity_poly.pdbx_strand_id
1 'polypeptide(L)'
;MSRIDPVTGAVIQGALESIALEMGHKLMRMSYSSIIRESEDFGAALTDANGLQMCECKMSTPLQSGPIPGYVKNVIKVLAERGDPVRPGDVIMHNDPYGGASHGPDVAFCVPVFLDKLLIGWSVTTAHHLDIGALSPGSCGIVDAVDTYAEGLQFKAIKVFDEGKRNDAVWHILRANIRATELVVGDMEAQIEAAKIGSRRLLELVKKYSLEKIVNAFHDLMDYSERMMRDAIRALPDGEYSATTKIDGYLDDPDPARRELPIKVTLKINGDSIIVDLSGTARQVDDKPINMPLVGTVDCSIWLTIRSILLDSVIYGSIPQNSGLTRPIEIMDPA
;
A
#
# COMPACT_ATOMS: atom_id res chain seq x y z
N MET A 1 11.92 -16.41 -22.20
CA MET A 1 13.18 -16.92 -21.65
C MET A 1 13.50 -16.12 -20.39
N SER A 2 13.97 -16.77 -19.33
CA SER A 2 14.40 -16.07 -18.11
C SER A 2 15.58 -15.13 -18.43
N ARG A 3 15.57 -13.92 -17.84
CA ARG A 3 16.64 -12.91 -18.02
C ARG A 3 17.83 -13.18 -17.10
N ILE A 4 17.60 -14.02 -16.08
CA ILE A 4 18.60 -14.41 -15.07
C ILE A 4 18.55 -15.92 -14.83
N ASP A 5 19.65 -16.51 -14.39
CA ASP A 5 19.63 -17.91 -14.02
C ASP A 5 18.71 -18.16 -12.79
N PRO A 6 18.00 -19.32 -12.75
CA PRO A 6 16.99 -19.57 -11.73
C PRO A 6 17.53 -19.57 -10.30
N VAL A 7 18.77 -20.00 -10.09
CA VAL A 7 19.40 -20.06 -8.76
C VAL A 7 19.65 -18.64 -8.24
N THR A 8 20.26 -17.79 -9.06
CA THR A 8 20.46 -16.37 -8.72
C THR A 8 19.14 -15.67 -8.51
N GLY A 9 18.11 -15.94 -9.34
CA GLY A 9 16.76 -15.40 -9.17
C GLY A 9 16.16 -15.75 -7.81
N ALA A 10 16.22 -17.01 -7.41
CA ALA A 10 15.72 -17.47 -6.11
C ALA A 10 16.48 -16.85 -4.92
N VAL A 11 17.81 -16.68 -5.04
CA VAL A 11 18.62 -16.05 -4.00
C VAL A 11 18.27 -14.55 -3.87
N ILE A 12 18.05 -13.84 -4.99
CA ILE A 12 17.63 -12.45 -4.98
C ILE A 12 16.22 -12.30 -4.38
N GLN A 13 15.29 -13.20 -4.74
CA GLN A 13 13.95 -13.23 -4.13
C GLN A 13 14.04 -13.38 -2.61
N GLY A 14 14.76 -14.37 -2.11
CA GLY A 14 14.92 -14.58 -0.67
C GLY A 14 15.59 -13.40 0.03
N ALA A 15 16.53 -12.72 -0.63
CA ALA A 15 17.15 -11.52 -0.10
C ALA A 15 16.18 -10.35 -0.01
N LEU A 16 15.34 -10.11 -1.04
CA LEU A 16 14.32 -9.05 -1.03
C LEU A 16 13.27 -9.30 0.08
N GLU A 17 12.77 -10.55 0.18
CA GLU A 17 11.84 -10.95 1.25
C GLU A 17 12.45 -10.75 2.65
N SER A 18 13.74 -11.10 2.80
CA SER A 18 14.46 -10.90 4.08
C SER A 18 14.63 -9.45 4.44
N ILE A 19 14.85 -8.57 3.46
CA ILE A 19 14.92 -7.12 3.68
C ILE A 19 13.57 -6.58 4.16
N ALA A 20 12.48 -6.94 3.49
CA ALA A 20 11.14 -6.51 3.88
C ALA A 20 10.78 -7.01 5.28
N LEU A 21 11.15 -8.26 5.61
CA LEU A 21 10.95 -8.82 6.96
C LEU A 21 11.79 -8.08 8.03
N GLU A 22 13.04 -7.72 7.72
CA GLU A 22 13.89 -6.92 8.63
C GLU A 22 13.27 -5.54 8.89
N MET A 23 12.70 -4.90 7.85
CA MET A 23 11.96 -3.64 7.99
C MET A 23 10.77 -3.78 8.94
N GLY A 24 9.92 -4.80 8.72
CA GLY A 24 8.74 -5.04 9.56
C GLY A 24 9.10 -5.34 11.02
N HIS A 25 10.05 -6.22 11.26
CA HIS A 25 10.54 -6.50 12.61
C HIS A 25 11.10 -5.26 13.32
N LYS A 26 11.82 -4.43 12.57
CA LYS A 26 12.38 -3.20 13.12
C LYS A 26 11.27 -2.23 13.49
N LEU A 27 10.30 -2.02 12.59
CA LEU A 27 9.14 -1.17 12.82
C LEU A 27 8.40 -1.62 14.08
N MET A 28 7.97 -2.88 14.12
CA MET A 28 7.23 -3.44 15.26
C MET A 28 7.97 -3.26 16.59
N ARG A 29 9.28 -3.54 16.63
CA ARG A 29 10.07 -3.46 17.88
C ARG A 29 10.36 -2.05 18.34
N MET A 30 10.44 -1.08 17.43
CA MET A 30 10.74 0.32 17.75
C MET A 30 9.49 1.14 18.06
N SER A 31 8.32 0.69 17.61
CA SER A 31 7.06 1.41 17.81
C SER A 31 6.61 1.41 19.26
N TYR A 32 5.86 2.43 19.60
CA TYR A 32 5.36 2.70 20.96
C TYR A 32 3.89 2.29 21.12
N SER A 33 3.07 2.48 20.06
CA SER A 33 1.65 2.14 20.12
C SER A 33 1.41 0.63 20.04
N SER A 34 0.35 0.16 20.69
CA SER A 34 -0.11 -1.23 20.60
C SER A 34 -0.66 -1.56 19.20
N ILE A 35 -1.12 -0.57 18.45
CA ILE A 35 -1.63 -0.75 17.10
C ILE A 35 -0.54 -1.33 16.19
N ILE A 36 0.67 -0.79 16.25
CA ILE A 36 1.79 -1.29 15.44
C ILE A 36 2.47 -2.48 16.12
N ARG A 37 2.68 -2.45 17.45
CA ARG A 37 3.46 -3.47 18.14
C ARG A 37 2.73 -4.78 18.36
N GLU A 38 1.43 -4.72 18.63
CA GLU A 38 0.64 -5.88 19.06
C GLU A 38 -0.38 -6.29 18.00
N SER A 39 -1.05 -5.32 17.37
CA SER A 39 -1.99 -5.61 16.28
C SER A 39 -1.30 -5.77 14.92
N GLU A 40 -0.01 -5.43 14.81
CA GLU A 40 0.79 -5.52 13.58
C GLU A 40 0.17 -4.75 12.41
N ASP A 41 -0.56 -3.65 12.71
CA ASP A 41 -1.24 -2.86 11.70
C ASP A 41 -0.27 -1.92 10.98
N PHE A 42 0.58 -2.52 10.18
CA PHE A 42 1.61 -1.87 9.38
C PHE A 42 1.88 -2.61 8.07
N GLY A 43 2.52 -1.92 7.14
CA GLY A 43 3.08 -2.46 5.91
C GLY A 43 4.55 -2.09 5.75
N ALA A 44 5.32 -2.96 5.13
CA ALA A 44 6.69 -2.68 4.72
C ALA A 44 6.98 -3.36 3.38
N ALA A 45 7.47 -2.60 2.41
CA ALA A 45 7.74 -3.13 1.07
C ALA A 45 8.86 -2.36 0.37
N LEU A 46 9.40 -3.00 -0.68
CA LEU A 46 10.29 -2.39 -1.65
C LEU A 46 9.58 -2.30 -2.99
N THR A 47 9.76 -1.18 -3.68
CA THR A 47 9.26 -1.00 -5.05
C THR A 47 10.38 -0.60 -6.00
N ASP A 48 10.15 -0.76 -7.30
CA ASP A 48 10.99 -0.15 -8.32
C ASP A 48 10.82 1.38 -8.36
N ALA A 49 11.55 2.04 -9.25
CA ALA A 49 11.50 3.49 -9.40
C ALA A 49 10.10 4.02 -9.82
N ASN A 50 9.25 3.17 -10.40
CA ASN A 50 7.92 3.51 -10.89
C ASN A 50 6.81 3.13 -9.88
N GLY A 51 7.17 2.59 -8.72
CA GLY A 51 6.22 2.15 -7.70
C GLY A 51 5.64 0.75 -7.92
N LEU A 52 6.24 -0.09 -8.76
CA LEU A 52 5.86 -1.49 -8.85
C LEU A 52 6.47 -2.26 -7.67
N GLN A 53 5.65 -2.94 -6.89
CA GLN A 53 6.09 -3.67 -5.71
C GLN A 53 6.94 -4.87 -6.07
N MET A 54 8.14 -4.93 -5.50
CA MET A 54 9.09 -6.04 -5.66
C MET A 54 8.87 -7.14 -4.64
N CYS A 55 8.61 -6.75 -3.40
CA CYS A 55 8.34 -7.65 -2.29
C CYS A 55 7.64 -6.89 -1.16
N GLU A 56 7.02 -7.63 -0.25
CA GLU A 56 6.43 -7.11 0.98
C GLU A 56 6.84 -7.93 2.20
N CYS A 57 6.70 -7.36 3.36
CA CYS A 57 6.90 -8.05 4.62
C CYS A 57 5.73 -9.00 4.89
N LYS A 58 6.02 -10.28 5.12
CA LYS A 58 4.99 -11.31 5.39
C LYS A 58 4.21 -11.09 6.69
N MET A 59 4.71 -10.25 7.58
CA MET A 59 4.02 -9.84 8.83
C MET A 59 3.08 -8.65 8.62
N SER A 60 3.15 -8.01 7.45
CA SER A 60 2.29 -6.85 7.16
C SER A 60 0.82 -7.24 7.11
N THR A 61 -0.02 -6.35 7.62
CA THR A 61 -1.45 -6.39 7.34
C THR A 61 -1.66 -6.17 5.83
N PRO A 62 -2.43 -7.02 5.13
CA PRO A 62 -2.62 -6.87 3.68
C PRO A 62 -3.18 -5.50 3.26
N LEU A 63 -4.05 -4.89 4.10
CA LEU A 63 -4.59 -3.55 3.86
C LEU A 63 -3.54 -2.44 4.03
N GLN A 64 -2.39 -2.72 4.63
CA GLN A 64 -1.28 -1.80 4.75
C GLN A 64 -0.24 -2.01 3.64
N SER A 65 0.08 -3.26 3.28
CA SER A 65 1.09 -3.54 2.26
C SER A 65 0.56 -3.44 0.82
N GLY A 66 -0.69 -3.86 0.59
CA GLY A 66 -1.31 -3.84 -0.75
C GLY A 66 -1.39 -2.46 -1.39
N PRO A 67 -1.73 -1.40 -0.65
CA PRO A 67 -1.80 -0.02 -1.17
C PRO A 67 -0.45 0.62 -1.52
N ILE A 68 0.69 0.08 -1.07
CA ILE A 68 2.02 0.70 -1.24
C ILE A 68 2.33 1.14 -2.67
N PRO A 69 2.03 0.37 -3.73
CA PRO A 69 2.17 0.85 -5.11
C PRO A 69 1.40 2.14 -5.41
N GLY A 70 0.20 2.27 -4.88
CA GLY A 70 -0.65 3.46 -4.99
C GLY A 70 0.00 4.68 -4.32
N TYR A 71 0.47 4.52 -3.09
CA TYR A 71 1.19 5.57 -2.36
C TYR A 71 2.40 6.09 -3.15
N VAL A 72 3.26 5.20 -3.64
CA VAL A 72 4.48 5.59 -4.35
C VAL A 72 4.15 6.30 -5.66
N LYS A 73 3.22 5.78 -6.46
CA LYS A 73 2.79 6.42 -7.72
C LYS A 73 2.22 7.80 -7.48
N ASN A 74 1.42 7.97 -6.42
CA ASN A 74 0.84 9.27 -6.10
C ASN A 74 1.90 10.25 -5.56
N VAL A 75 2.83 9.81 -4.72
CA VAL A 75 3.99 10.60 -4.28
C VAL A 75 4.77 11.12 -5.50
N ILE A 76 5.12 10.25 -6.44
CA ILE A 76 5.83 10.64 -7.68
C ILE A 76 5.02 11.69 -8.45
N LYS A 77 3.72 11.45 -8.65
CA LYS A 77 2.82 12.36 -9.37
C LYS A 77 2.75 13.73 -8.71
N VAL A 78 2.45 13.79 -7.41
CA VAL A 78 2.26 15.05 -6.67
C VAL A 78 3.55 15.88 -6.62
N LEU A 79 4.71 15.24 -6.42
CA LEU A 79 5.99 15.94 -6.42
C LEU A 79 6.31 16.49 -7.83
N ALA A 80 6.04 15.72 -8.88
CA ALA A 80 6.23 16.19 -10.26
C ALA A 80 5.30 17.37 -10.59
N GLU A 81 4.03 17.33 -10.20
CA GLU A 81 3.08 18.43 -10.39
C GLU A 81 3.49 19.72 -9.66
N ARG A 82 4.16 19.60 -8.51
CA ARG A 82 4.70 20.73 -7.75
C ARG A 82 6.05 21.24 -8.30
N GLY A 83 6.68 20.52 -9.21
CA GLY A 83 8.05 20.80 -9.64
C GLY A 83 9.09 20.60 -8.53
N ASP A 84 8.78 19.74 -7.54
CA ASP A 84 9.66 19.41 -6.42
C ASP A 84 10.37 18.07 -6.68
N PRO A 85 11.63 18.08 -7.13
CA PRO A 85 12.32 16.85 -7.51
C PRO A 85 12.64 15.98 -6.30
N VAL A 86 12.51 14.67 -6.49
CA VAL A 86 12.96 13.67 -5.53
C VAL A 86 14.49 13.62 -5.52
N ARG A 87 15.12 13.65 -4.33
CA ARG A 87 16.57 13.71 -4.15
C ARG A 87 17.06 12.65 -3.16
N PRO A 88 18.35 12.28 -3.22
CA PRO A 88 18.97 11.42 -2.22
C PRO A 88 18.84 12.01 -0.81
N GLY A 89 18.39 11.19 0.14
CA GLY A 89 18.20 11.61 1.53
C GLY A 89 16.81 12.15 1.86
N ASP A 90 15.93 12.28 0.87
CA ASP A 90 14.53 12.63 1.11
C ASP A 90 13.82 11.53 1.89
N VAL A 91 12.85 11.93 2.71
CA VAL A 91 11.82 11.07 3.29
C VAL A 91 10.49 11.77 3.10
N ILE A 92 9.61 11.14 2.37
CA ILE A 92 8.31 11.71 1.98
C ILE A 92 7.19 11.05 2.78
N MET A 93 6.40 11.87 3.48
CA MET A 93 5.21 11.47 4.21
C MET A 93 3.96 11.66 3.34
N HIS A 94 3.06 10.67 3.34
CA HIS A 94 1.84 10.70 2.53
C HIS A 94 0.71 9.91 3.19
N ASN A 95 -0.53 10.43 3.16
CA ASN A 95 -1.72 9.74 3.66
C ASN A 95 -3.02 10.17 2.94
N ASP A 96 -2.92 10.64 1.69
CA ASP A 96 -4.11 11.05 0.93
C ASP A 96 -4.94 9.80 0.55
N PRO A 97 -6.21 9.68 1.00
CA PRO A 97 -7.07 8.55 0.62
C PRO A 97 -7.33 8.46 -0.88
N TYR A 98 -7.33 9.59 -1.60
CA TYR A 98 -7.43 9.61 -3.06
C TYR A 98 -6.09 9.31 -3.76
N GLY A 99 -5.03 9.12 -2.98
CA GLY A 99 -3.67 8.88 -3.43
C GLY A 99 -3.04 7.58 -2.91
N GLY A 100 -3.85 6.61 -2.50
CA GLY A 100 -3.39 5.29 -2.09
C GLY A 100 -3.61 4.94 -0.63
N ALA A 101 -3.90 5.91 0.27
CA ALA A 101 -4.25 5.58 1.65
C ALA A 101 -5.65 4.96 1.74
N SER A 102 -5.85 4.04 2.66
CA SER A 102 -7.19 3.53 2.96
C SER A 102 -8.03 4.59 3.68
N HIS A 103 -7.41 5.33 4.58
CA HIS A 103 -7.98 6.47 5.30
C HIS A 103 -6.85 7.35 5.89
N GLY A 104 -7.21 8.51 6.45
CA GLY A 104 -6.24 9.50 6.92
C GLY A 104 -5.19 9.01 7.92
N PRO A 105 -5.55 8.18 8.94
CA PRO A 105 -4.58 7.63 9.91
C PRO A 105 -3.54 6.69 9.34
N ASP A 106 -3.73 6.13 8.14
CA ASP A 106 -2.76 5.26 7.48
C ASP A 106 -1.68 6.10 6.79
N VAL A 107 -0.58 6.33 7.49
CA VAL A 107 0.51 7.18 7.01
C VAL A 107 1.64 6.35 6.41
N ALA A 108 2.00 6.68 5.18
CA ALA A 108 3.17 6.14 4.50
C ALA A 108 4.40 7.03 4.67
N PHE A 109 5.57 6.40 4.84
CA PHE A 109 6.87 7.03 4.67
C PHE A 109 7.60 6.38 3.51
N CYS A 110 7.85 7.16 2.47
CA CYS A 110 8.53 6.74 1.26
C CYS A 110 9.96 7.26 1.25
N VAL A 111 10.93 6.35 1.24
CA VAL A 111 12.36 6.67 1.16
C VAL A 111 12.86 6.29 -0.23
N PRO A 112 13.28 7.25 -1.07
CA PRO A 112 13.81 6.95 -2.38
C PRO A 112 15.19 6.29 -2.27
N VAL A 113 15.42 5.29 -3.09
CA VAL A 113 16.69 4.56 -3.14
C VAL A 113 17.48 4.99 -4.36
N PHE A 114 18.61 5.66 -4.14
CA PHE A 114 19.47 6.17 -5.21
C PHE A 114 20.77 5.38 -5.29
N LEU A 115 21.12 4.94 -6.49
CA LEU A 115 22.46 4.51 -6.84
C LEU A 115 23.14 5.69 -7.54
N ASP A 116 24.04 6.37 -6.84
CA ASP A 116 24.61 7.67 -7.25
C ASP A 116 23.51 8.71 -7.50
N LYS A 117 23.23 9.04 -8.77
CA LYS A 117 22.17 9.97 -9.19
C LYS A 117 20.93 9.30 -9.76
N LEU A 118 20.94 7.98 -9.89
CA LEU A 118 19.86 7.22 -10.48
C LEU A 118 18.90 6.73 -9.38
N LEU A 119 17.62 7.13 -9.45
CA LEU A 119 16.57 6.55 -8.64
C LEU A 119 16.32 5.11 -9.11
N ILE A 120 16.53 4.13 -8.25
CA ILE A 120 16.41 2.71 -8.56
C ILE A 120 15.18 2.05 -7.92
N GLY A 121 14.55 2.70 -6.96
CA GLY A 121 13.40 2.17 -6.26
C GLY A 121 13.03 2.97 -5.03
N TRP A 122 12.08 2.45 -4.26
CA TRP A 122 11.62 3.03 -3.01
C TRP A 122 11.57 1.97 -1.92
N SER A 123 11.89 2.39 -0.72
CA SER A 123 11.65 1.64 0.51
C SER A 123 10.52 2.33 1.26
N VAL A 124 9.44 1.59 1.53
CA VAL A 124 8.20 2.17 2.03
C VAL A 124 7.74 1.45 3.26
N THR A 125 7.28 2.21 4.23
CA THR A 125 6.52 1.72 5.38
C THR A 125 5.19 2.45 5.47
N THR A 126 4.13 1.73 5.81
CA THR A 126 2.82 2.27 6.14
C THR A 126 2.45 1.82 7.54
N ALA A 127 1.66 2.59 8.26
CA ALA A 127 1.11 2.16 9.55
C ALA A 127 -0.12 2.99 9.92
N HIS A 128 -1.04 2.36 10.65
CA HIS A 128 -2.16 3.04 11.27
C HIS A 128 -1.71 3.76 12.54
N HIS A 129 -1.87 5.09 12.56
CA HIS A 129 -1.49 5.92 13.70
C HIS A 129 -2.64 6.12 14.68
N LEU A 130 -2.30 6.10 15.96
CA LEU A 130 -3.27 6.30 17.05
C LEU A 130 -3.99 7.65 16.95
N ASP A 131 -3.31 8.71 16.55
CA ASP A 131 -3.90 10.04 16.41
C ASP A 131 -3.08 10.89 15.42
N ILE A 132 -3.75 11.45 14.43
CA ILE A 132 -3.19 12.44 13.50
C ILE A 132 -3.95 13.76 13.53
N GLY A 133 -4.55 14.09 14.69
CA GLY A 133 -5.37 15.30 14.86
C GLY A 133 -6.80 15.13 14.38
N ALA A 134 -7.32 13.91 14.34
CA ALA A 134 -8.68 13.58 13.95
C ALA A 134 -9.72 14.11 14.96
N LEU A 135 -11.00 14.05 14.59
CA LEU A 135 -12.12 14.36 15.48
C LEU A 135 -12.03 13.54 16.78
N SER A 136 -11.70 12.25 16.65
CA SER A 136 -11.41 11.36 17.78
C SER A 136 -10.17 10.50 17.47
N PRO A 137 -9.30 10.20 18.48
CA PRO A 137 -8.16 9.32 18.29
C PRO A 137 -8.57 7.92 17.86
N GLY A 138 -7.69 7.22 17.11
CA GLY A 138 -7.89 5.83 16.73
C GLY A 138 -9.06 5.60 15.79
N SER A 139 -9.47 6.62 15.03
CA SER A 139 -10.65 6.58 14.14
C SER A 139 -11.97 6.26 14.85
N CYS A 140 -12.03 6.44 16.19
CA CYS A 140 -13.22 6.13 16.98
C CYS A 140 -14.41 7.07 16.69
N GLY A 141 -14.17 8.22 16.07
CA GLY A 141 -15.19 9.22 15.68
C GLY A 141 -15.73 9.04 14.25
N ILE A 142 -15.49 7.90 13.61
CA ILE A 142 -15.88 7.67 12.20
C ILE A 142 -17.37 7.86 11.95
N VAL A 143 -18.23 7.58 12.94
CA VAL A 143 -19.68 7.72 12.82
C VAL A 143 -20.10 9.18 12.63
N ASP A 144 -19.34 10.11 13.19
CA ASP A 144 -19.60 11.55 13.15
C ASP A 144 -18.77 12.28 12.08
N ALA A 145 -17.85 11.58 11.43
CA ALA A 145 -17.03 12.14 10.37
C ALA A 145 -17.84 12.26 9.08
N VAL A 146 -18.05 13.47 8.58
CA VAL A 146 -18.81 13.73 7.35
C VAL A 146 -17.91 14.01 6.14
N ASP A 147 -16.62 14.22 6.37
CA ASP A 147 -15.60 14.44 5.35
C ASP A 147 -14.22 13.98 5.80
N THR A 148 -13.24 13.99 4.90
CA THR A 148 -11.87 13.55 5.19
C THR A 148 -11.12 14.44 6.19
N TYR A 149 -11.54 15.68 6.40
CA TYR A 149 -10.90 16.58 7.37
C TYR A 149 -11.18 16.14 8.82
N ALA A 150 -12.29 15.45 9.05
CA ALA A 150 -12.60 14.87 10.35
C ALA A 150 -11.64 13.75 10.76
N GLU A 151 -10.93 13.13 9.81
CA GLU A 151 -9.90 12.11 10.06
C GLU A 151 -8.52 12.69 10.42
N GLY A 152 -8.37 14.02 10.41
CA GLY A 152 -7.17 14.71 10.87
C GLY A 152 -6.32 15.30 9.75
N LEU A 153 -5.02 15.46 10.04
CA LEU A 153 -4.07 16.11 9.14
C LEU A 153 -3.84 15.29 7.88
N GLN A 154 -3.88 15.96 6.73
CA GLN A 154 -3.58 15.36 5.44
C GLN A 154 -2.17 15.74 4.97
N PHE A 155 -1.40 14.74 4.58
CA PHE A 155 -0.04 14.89 4.08
C PHE A 155 0.02 14.42 2.62
N LYS A 156 0.04 15.36 1.69
CA LYS A 156 0.11 15.06 0.25
C LYS A 156 1.56 15.19 -0.22
N ALA A 157 2.34 14.12 -0.13
CA ALA A 157 3.74 14.05 -0.50
C ALA A 157 4.57 15.18 0.15
N ILE A 158 4.63 15.21 1.49
CA ILE A 158 5.39 16.19 2.26
C ILE A 158 6.75 15.64 2.62
N LYS A 159 7.83 16.36 2.27
CA LYS A 159 9.18 16.01 2.69
C LYS A 159 9.38 16.30 4.18
N VAL A 160 9.48 15.25 4.98
CA VAL A 160 9.82 15.34 6.41
C VAL A 160 11.33 15.35 6.63
N PHE A 161 12.09 14.85 5.64
CA PHE A 161 13.50 15.09 5.44
C PHE A 161 13.70 15.52 3.98
N ASP A 162 14.47 16.60 3.77
CA ASP A 162 14.86 17.12 2.47
C ASP A 162 16.38 17.05 2.33
N GLU A 163 16.86 16.23 1.41
CA GLU A 163 18.29 15.94 1.22
C GLU A 163 19.01 15.56 2.54
N GLY A 164 18.35 14.76 3.37
CA GLY A 164 18.87 14.30 4.67
C GLY A 164 18.70 15.29 5.83
N LYS A 165 18.19 16.49 5.58
CA LYS A 165 17.92 17.49 6.62
C LYS A 165 16.47 17.37 7.11
N ARG A 166 16.30 17.25 8.42
CA ARG A 166 14.98 17.22 9.06
C ARG A 166 14.23 18.53 8.82
N ASN A 167 12.98 18.43 8.39
CA ASN A 167 12.08 19.57 8.22
C ASN A 167 11.34 19.85 9.54
N ASP A 168 11.98 20.59 10.46
CA ASP A 168 11.45 20.82 11.81
C ASP A 168 10.09 21.53 11.80
N ALA A 169 9.77 22.31 10.77
CA ALA A 169 8.46 22.97 10.67
C ALA A 169 7.32 21.95 10.60
N VAL A 170 7.48 20.86 9.83
CA VAL A 170 6.49 19.78 9.75
C VAL A 170 6.32 19.10 11.11
N TRP A 171 7.44 18.82 11.80
CA TRP A 171 7.39 18.17 13.12
C TRP A 171 6.77 19.06 14.20
N HIS A 172 6.96 20.38 14.14
CA HIS A 172 6.29 21.33 15.02
C HIS A 172 4.78 21.36 14.78
N ILE A 173 4.34 21.33 13.51
CA ILE A 173 2.91 21.25 13.17
C ILE A 173 2.29 19.94 13.70
N LEU A 174 2.96 18.80 13.46
CA LEU A 174 2.50 17.52 13.99
C LEU A 174 2.32 17.55 15.50
N ARG A 175 3.36 17.99 16.24
CA ARG A 175 3.33 18.03 17.71
C ARG A 175 2.25 18.97 18.27
N ALA A 176 1.89 20.02 17.55
CA ALA A 176 0.87 20.98 17.96
C ALA A 176 -0.57 20.44 17.73
N ASN A 177 -0.77 19.45 16.87
CA ASN A 177 -2.08 19.01 16.44
C ASN A 177 -2.43 17.57 16.87
N ILE A 178 -1.49 16.82 17.45
CA ILE A 178 -1.65 15.43 17.87
C ILE A 178 -1.71 15.35 19.38
N ARG A 179 -2.72 14.64 19.94
CA ARG A 179 -2.92 14.51 21.41
C ARG A 179 -1.90 13.55 22.04
N ALA A 180 -1.72 12.37 21.44
CA ALA A 180 -0.78 11.35 21.92
C ALA A 180 0.62 11.53 21.30
N THR A 181 1.17 12.73 21.34
CA THR A 181 2.31 13.21 20.57
C THR A 181 3.53 12.28 20.66
N GLU A 182 3.95 11.90 21.86
CA GLU A 182 5.17 11.10 22.04
C GLU A 182 5.04 9.69 21.46
N LEU A 183 3.85 9.08 21.56
CA LEU A 183 3.59 7.76 20.97
C LEU A 183 3.59 7.85 19.44
N VAL A 184 2.83 8.79 18.87
CA VAL A 184 2.66 8.90 17.42
C VAL A 184 3.94 9.35 16.73
N VAL A 185 4.64 10.35 17.26
CA VAL A 185 5.91 10.79 16.69
C VAL A 185 6.97 9.69 16.82
N GLY A 186 6.99 8.95 17.92
CA GLY A 186 7.87 7.80 18.09
C GLY A 186 7.60 6.70 17.06
N ASP A 187 6.33 6.41 16.76
CA ASP A 187 5.94 5.46 15.73
C ASP A 187 6.34 5.95 14.32
N MET A 188 6.14 7.23 14.01
CA MET A 188 6.60 7.82 12.75
C MET A 188 8.12 7.73 12.58
N GLU A 189 8.88 8.01 13.63
CA GLU A 189 10.34 7.87 13.62
C GLU A 189 10.75 6.40 13.43
N ALA A 190 10.04 5.45 14.03
CA ALA A 190 10.26 4.00 13.83
C ALA A 190 10.01 3.58 12.37
N GLN A 191 8.94 4.09 11.73
CA GLN A 191 8.66 3.87 10.32
C GLN A 191 9.77 4.41 9.42
N ILE A 192 10.21 5.64 9.66
CA ILE A 192 11.30 6.28 8.90
C ILE A 192 12.58 5.45 8.98
N GLU A 193 12.98 5.03 10.18
CA GLU A 193 14.19 4.23 10.36
C GLU A 193 14.07 2.84 9.75
N ALA A 194 12.91 2.19 9.81
CA ALA A 194 12.65 0.93 9.12
C ALA A 194 12.75 1.09 7.58
N ALA A 195 12.18 2.16 7.02
CA ALA A 195 12.29 2.46 5.59
C ALA A 195 13.74 2.77 5.17
N LYS A 196 14.51 3.51 5.98
CA LYS A 196 15.94 3.74 5.74
C LYS A 196 16.76 2.45 5.76
N ILE A 197 16.40 1.48 6.62
CA ILE A 197 17.04 0.15 6.63
C ILE A 197 16.80 -0.53 5.28
N GLY A 198 15.55 -0.59 4.80
CA GLY A 198 15.23 -1.18 3.51
C GLY A 198 15.99 -0.56 2.36
N SER A 199 16.07 0.79 2.33
CA SER A 199 16.85 1.53 1.34
C SER A 199 18.34 1.12 1.36
N ARG A 200 18.97 1.11 2.52
CA ARG A 200 20.38 0.70 2.67
C ARG A 200 20.61 -0.75 2.23
N ARG A 201 19.76 -1.67 2.66
CA ARG A 201 19.87 -3.09 2.34
C ARG A 201 19.65 -3.39 0.85
N LEU A 202 18.73 -2.66 0.20
CA LEU A 202 18.56 -2.76 -1.26
C LEU A 202 19.81 -2.29 -1.99
N LEU A 203 20.44 -1.19 -1.56
CA LEU A 203 21.71 -0.73 -2.13
C LEU A 203 22.86 -1.74 -1.92
N GLU A 204 22.95 -2.39 -0.76
CA GLU A 204 23.91 -3.47 -0.50
C GLU A 204 23.69 -4.63 -1.47
N LEU A 205 22.42 -5.02 -1.71
CA LEU A 205 22.08 -6.07 -2.65
C LEU A 205 22.46 -5.71 -4.08
N VAL A 206 22.18 -4.46 -4.51
CA VAL A 206 22.59 -3.94 -5.83
C VAL A 206 24.11 -3.93 -5.98
N LYS A 207 24.86 -3.52 -4.97
CA LYS A 207 26.35 -3.56 -4.99
C LYS A 207 26.88 -4.99 -5.12
N LYS A 208 26.20 -5.98 -4.52
CA LYS A 208 26.59 -7.39 -4.57
C LYS A 208 26.33 -8.06 -5.91
N TYR A 209 25.18 -7.78 -6.52
CA TYR A 209 24.72 -8.50 -7.72
C TYR A 209 24.71 -7.66 -9.01
N SER A 210 24.94 -6.37 -8.97
CA SER A 210 24.72 -5.33 -9.96
C SER A 210 23.24 -4.93 -10.13
N LEU A 211 23.02 -3.67 -10.53
CA LEU A 211 21.67 -3.14 -10.79
C LEU A 211 20.97 -3.93 -11.90
N GLU A 212 21.66 -4.24 -12.98
CA GLU A 212 21.12 -4.99 -14.10
C GLU A 212 20.56 -6.34 -13.67
N LYS A 213 21.31 -7.10 -12.85
CA LYS A 213 20.83 -8.40 -12.35
C LYS A 213 19.64 -8.27 -11.43
N ILE A 214 19.59 -7.24 -10.57
CA ILE A 214 18.44 -7.01 -9.68
C ILE A 214 17.20 -6.65 -10.50
N VAL A 215 17.31 -5.76 -11.49
CA VAL A 215 16.20 -5.40 -12.38
C VAL A 215 15.71 -6.61 -13.19
N ASN A 216 16.63 -7.41 -13.74
CA ASN A 216 16.28 -8.62 -14.47
C ASN A 216 15.58 -9.65 -13.58
N ALA A 217 16.09 -9.88 -12.36
CA ALA A 217 15.45 -10.76 -11.38
C ALA A 217 14.04 -10.26 -11.02
N PHE A 218 13.87 -8.97 -10.79
CA PHE A 218 12.58 -8.39 -10.48
C PHE A 218 11.56 -8.62 -11.61
N HIS A 219 11.95 -8.39 -12.87
CA HIS A 219 11.07 -8.67 -14.00
C HIS A 219 10.73 -10.16 -14.11
N ASP A 220 11.69 -11.04 -13.95
CA ASP A 220 11.45 -12.49 -14.00
C ASP A 220 10.53 -12.97 -12.86
N LEU A 221 10.67 -12.41 -11.66
CA LEU A 221 9.81 -12.70 -10.51
C LEU A 221 8.38 -12.18 -10.73
N MET A 222 8.22 -10.99 -11.30
CA MET A 222 6.89 -10.48 -11.65
C MET A 222 6.23 -11.36 -12.73
N ASP A 223 6.96 -11.71 -13.79
CA ASP A 223 6.46 -12.58 -14.86
C ASP A 223 6.12 -13.98 -14.32
N TYR A 224 6.86 -14.46 -13.33
CA TYR A 224 6.54 -15.71 -12.63
C TYR A 224 5.23 -15.60 -11.84
N SER A 225 5.08 -14.58 -11.01
CA SER A 225 3.87 -14.36 -10.22
C SER A 225 2.64 -14.17 -11.10
N GLU A 226 2.78 -13.43 -12.20
CA GLU A 226 1.72 -13.28 -13.20
C GLU A 226 1.30 -14.61 -13.81
N ARG A 227 2.26 -15.43 -14.26
CA ARG A 227 1.94 -16.75 -14.83
C ARG A 227 1.19 -17.62 -13.83
N MET A 228 1.61 -17.64 -12.56
CA MET A 228 0.94 -18.44 -11.54
C MET A 228 -0.51 -17.98 -11.31
N MET A 229 -0.75 -16.67 -11.29
CA MET A 229 -2.11 -16.14 -11.20
C MET A 229 -2.93 -16.48 -12.45
N ARG A 230 -2.36 -16.32 -13.65
CA ARG A 230 -3.04 -16.70 -14.90
C ARG A 230 -3.38 -18.18 -14.97
N ASP A 231 -2.47 -19.05 -14.50
CA ASP A 231 -2.72 -20.50 -14.47
C ASP A 231 -3.86 -20.84 -13.48
N ALA A 232 -3.92 -20.16 -12.34
CA ALA A 232 -5.00 -20.32 -11.39
C ALA A 232 -6.35 -19.83 -11.95
N ILE A 233 -6.36 -18.68 -12.64
CA ILE A 233 -7.57 -18.15 -13.30
C ILE A 233 -8.05 -19.10 -14.41
N ARG A 234 -7.13 -19.65 -15.20
CA ARG A 234 -7.45 -20.57 -16.31
C ARG A 234 -8.13 -21.86 -15.85
N ALA A 235 -8.00 -22.22 -14.59
CA ALA A 235 -8.70 -23.37 -14.01
C ALA A 235 -10.18 -23.07 -13.67
N LEU A 236 -10.60 -21.81 -13.74
CA LEU A 236 -11.98 -21.40 -13.54
C LEU A 236 -12.77 -21.51 -14.86
N PRO A 237 -14.08 -21.79 -14.81
CA PRO A 237 -14.93 -21.70 -15.99
C PRO A 237 -15.02 -20.26 -16.51
N ASP A 238 -14.93 -20.09 -17.82
CA ASP A 238 -15.23 -18.81 -18.46
C ASP A 238 -16.69 -18.43 -18.24
N GLY A 239 -16.97 -17.13 -18.08
CA GLY A 239 -18.32 -16.66 -17.90
C GLY A 239 -18.42 -15.32 -17.21
N GLU A 240 -19.66 -14.90 -16.99
CA GLU A 240 -19.99 -13.69 -16.24
C GLU A 240 -20.74 -14.08 -14.96
N TYR A 241 -20.23 -13.64 -13.81
CA TYR A 241 -20.74 -13.98 -12.49
C TYR A 241 -21.02 -12.69 -11.72
N SER A 242 -22.27 -12.50 -11.28
CA SER A 242 -22.66 -11.27 -10.60
C SER A 242 -23.21 -11.58 -9.22
N ALA A 243 -22.84 -10.76 -8.25
CA ALA A 243 -23.37 -10.76 -6.90
C ALA A 243 -23.68 -9.33 -6.45
N THR A 244 -24.71 -9.21 -5.62
CA THR A 244 -25.06 -7.96 -4.97
C THR A 244 -25.25 -8.20 -3.49
N THR A 245 -24.58 -7.39 -2.68
CA THR A 245 -24.80 -7.31 -1.24
C THR A 245 -25.19 -5.90 -0.87
N LYS A 246 -25.48 -5.67 0.40
CA LYS A 246 -25.78 -4.35 0.92
C LYS A 246 -24.94 -4.11 2.17
N ILE A 247 -24.46 -2.89 2.33
CA ILE A 247 -23.96 -2.41 3.60
C ILE A 247 -25.06 -1.61 4.28
N ASP A 248 -25.11 -1.68 5.60
CA ASP A 248 -25.98 -0.83 6.38
C ASP A 248 -25.51 0.61 6.17
N GLY A 249 -26.38 1.38 5.53
CA GLY A 249 -26.20 2.82 5.44
C GLY A 249 -26.62 3.47 6.75
N TYR A 250 -27.46 4.46 6.65
CA TYR A 250 -28.03 5.15 7.81
C TYR A 250 -29.48 4.72 7.99
N LEU A 251 -29.71 3.73 8.86
CA LEU A 251 -31.00 3.09 9.07
C LEU A 251 -32.11 4.05 9.48
N ASP A 252 -31.76 5.20 10.05
CA ASP A 252 -32.65 6.28 10.44
C ASP A 252 -32.76 7.41 9.40
N ASP A 253 -32.07 7.30 8.25
CA ASP A 253 -32.17 8.29 7.18
C ASP A 253 -33.61 8.40 6.65
N PRO A 254 -34.14 9.61 6.49
CA PRO A 254 -35.49 9.82 5.93
C PRO A 254 -35.62 9.27 4.50
N ASP A 255 -34.56 9.24 3.71
CA ASP A 255 -34.52 8.63 2.40
C ASP A 255 -34.25 7.12 2.51
N PRO A 256 -35.23 6.24 2.16
CA PRO A 256 -35.02 4.81 2.20
C PRO A 256 -33.88 4.30 1.32
N ALA A 257 -33.53 5.00 0.23
CA ALA A 257 -32.44 4.63 -0.66
C ALA A 257 -31.05 4.77 0.00
N ARG A 258 -30.95 5.50 1.10
CA ARG A 258 -29.72 5.71 1.85
C ARG A 258 -29.58 4.81 3.07
N ARG A 259 -30.61 3.98 3.37
CA ARG A 259 -30.62 3.09 4.54
C ARG A 259 -29.81 1.82 4.31
N GLU A 260 -29.85 1.32 3.08
CA GLU A 260 -29.11 0.12 2.65
C GLU A 260 -28.43 0.43 1.32
N LEU A 261 -27.11 0.47 1.32
CA LEU A 261 -26.33 0.83 0.15
C LEU A 261 -25.89 -0.44 -0.60
N PRO A 262 -26.32 -0.66 -1.85
CA PRO A 262 -25.90 -1.83 -2.59
C PRO A 262 -24.41 -1.75 -3.00
N ILE A 263 -23.72 -2.87 -2.86
CA ILE A 263 -22.43 -3.13 -3.48
C ILE A 263 -22.66 -4.25 -4.48
N LYS A 264 -22.45 -3.95 -5.76
CA LYS A 264 -22.58 -4.89 -6.84
C LYS A 264 -21.22 -5.17 -7.46
N VAL A 265 -20.91 -6.44 -7.65
CA VAL A 265 -19.69 -6.89 -8.32
C VAL A 265 -20.07 -7.86 -9.43
N THR A 266 -19.54 -7.63 -10.62
CA THR A 266 -19.63 -8.57 -11.73
C THR A 266 -18.22 -8.99 -12.14
N LEU A 267 -17.93 -10.29 -12.09
CA LEU A 267 -16.70 -10.88 -12.56
C LEU A 267 -16.89 -11.39 -13.98
N LYS A 268 -16.02 -10.96 -14.91
CA LYS A 268 -15.97 -11.51 -16.27
C LYS A 268 -14.66 -12.28 -16.42
N ILE A 269 -14.75 -13.61 -16.48
CA ILE A 269 -13.63 -14.52 -16.63
C ILE A 269 -13.52 -14.90 -18.09
N ASN A 270 -12.34 -14.66 -18.67
CA ASN A 270 -12.04 -14.98 -20.06
C ASN A 270 -10.62 -15.54 -20.16
N GLY A 271 -10.52 -16.86 -20.33
CA GLY A 271 -9.26 -17.58 -20.40
C GLY A 271 -8.43 -17.45 -19.14
N ASP A 272 -7.47 -16.53 -19.12
CA ASP A 272 -6.52 -16.35 -18.01
C ASP A 272 -6.56 -14.94 -17.40
N SER A 273 -7.67 -14.22 -17.59
CA SER A 273 -7.86 -12.87 -17.08
C SER A 273 -9.23 -12.68 -16.44
N ILE A 274 -9.30 -11.76 -15.49
CA ILE A 274 -10.53 -11.37 -14.80
C ILE A 274 -10.73 -9.86 -14.98
N ILE A 275 -11.95 -9.47 -15.36
CA ILE A 275 -12.42 -8.10 -15.25
C ILE A 275 -13.40 -8.04 -14.09
N VAL A 276 -13.16 -7.12 -13.16
CA VAL A 276 -14.04 -6.83 -12.02
C VAL A 276 -14.78 -5.54 -12.30
N ASP A 277 -16.06 -5.64 -12.58
CA ASP A 277 -16.94 -4.52 -12.89
C ASP A 277 -17.78 -4.19 -11.66
N LEU A 278 -17.65 -2.97 -11.14
CA LEU A 278 -18.35 -2.48 -9.95
C LEU A 278 -19.60 -1.66 -10.29
N SER A 279 -19.96 -1.59 -11.56
CA SER A 279 -21.15 -0.84 -12.03
C SER A 279 -22.43 -1.32 -11.34
N GLY A 280 -23.20 -0.37 -10.84
CA GLY A 280 -24.42 -0.65 -10.06
C GLY A 280 -24.19 -0.67 -8.54
N THR A 281 -22.97 -0.45 -8.07
CA THR A 281 -22.67 -0.09 -6.68
C THR A 281 -23.25 1.29 -6.38
N ALA A 282 -23.69 1.53 -5.15
CA ALA A 282 -24.20 2.82 -4.68
C ALA A 282 -23.19 3.94 -4.93
N ARG A 283 -23.70 5.10 -5.27
CA ARG A 283 -22.87 6.31 -5.35
C ARG A 283 -22.37 6.70 -3.96
N GLN A 284 -21.26 7.42 -3.90
CA GLN A 284 -20.77 8.06 -2.69
C GLN A 284 -21.88 8.90 -2.04
N VAL A 285 -21.94 8.88 -0.72
CA VAL A 285 -22.89 9.66 0.08
C VAL A 285 -22.16 10.88 0.63
N ASP A 286 -22.58 12.09 0.25
CA ASP A 286 -21.83 13.32 0.45
C ASP A 286 -21.71 13.78 1.92
N ASP A 287 -22.66 13.41 2.77
CA ASP A 287 -22.77 13.93 4.16
C ASP A 287 -22.62 12.84 5.21
N LYS A 288 -21.99 11.71 4.85
CA LYS A 288 -21.87 10.56 5.73
C LYS A 288 -20.46 9.92 5.61
N PRO A 289 -19.94 9.31 6.69
CA PRO A 289 -18.60 8.75 6.73
C PRO A 289 -18.46 7.40 6.02
N ILE A 290 -19.17 7.18 4.92
CA ILE A 290 -19.01 6.00 4.10
C ILE A 290 -18.00 6.32 3.01
N ASN A 291 -16.78 5.83 3.20
CA ASN A 291 -15.67 6.09 2.30
C ASN A 291 -15.05 4.77 1.84
N MET A 292 -14.93 4.61 0.52
CA MET A 292 -14.27 3.46 -0.11
C MET A 292 -13.36 3.98 -1.22
N PRO A 293 -12.14 4.45 -0.92
CA PRO A 293 -11.19 4.87 -1.95
C PRO A 293 -10.95 3.74 -2.95
N LEU A 294 -11.04 4.04 -4.25
CA LEU A 294 -10.81 3.03 -5.29
C LEU A 294 -9.38 2.51 -5.23
N VAL A 295 -8.41 3.43 -5.20
CA VAL A 295 -6.99 3.10 -5.06
C VAL A 295 -6.65 2.99 -3.57
N GLY A 296 -6.16 1.85 -3.16
CA GLY A 296 -5.71 1.57 -1.80
C GLY A 296 -6.70 0.79 -0.93
N THR A 297 -8.01 0.88 -1.19
CA THR A 297 -9.00 0.11 -0.43
C THR A 297 -9.73 -0.89 -1.32
N VAL A 298 -10.44 -0.42 -2.34
CA VAL A 298 -11.28 -1.30 -3.19
C VAL A 298 -10.40 -2.23 -4.01
N ASP A 299 -9.39 -1.70 -4.68
CA ASP A 299 -8.45 -2.48 -5.48
C ASP A 299 -7.69 -3.52 -4.63
N CYS A 300 -7.18 -3.10 -3.47
CA CYS A 300 -6.50 -3.99 -2.53
C CYS A 300 -7.42 -5.12 -2.05
N SER A 301 -8.66 -4.80 -1.67
CA SER A 301 -9.65 -5.78 -1.21
C SER A 301 -9.98 -6.82 -2.29
N ILE A 302 -10.10 -6.38 -3.54
CA ILE A 302 -10.36 -7.25 -4.69
C ILE A 302 -9.16 -8.17 -4.93
N TRP A 303 -7.94 -7.63 -5.03
CA TRP A 303 -6.74 -8.43 -5.25
C TRP A 303 -6.49 -9.42 -4.13
N LEU A 304 -6.68 -8.99 -2.87
CA LEU A 304 -6.55 -9.86 -1.71
C LEU A 304 -7.54 -11.02 -1.76
N THR A 305 -8.81 -10.72 -2.08
CA THR A 305 -9.88 -11.73 -2.17
C THR A 305 -9.58 -12.75 -3.26
N ILE A 306 -9.27 -12.29 -4.47
CA ILE A 306 -8.95 -13.18 -5.61
C ILE A 306 -7.72 -14.03 -5.28
N ARG A 307 -6.65 -13.43 -4.76
CA ARG A 307 -5.44 -14.15 -4.36
C ARG A 307 -5.74 -15.21 -3.30
N SER A 308 -6.51 -14.87 -2.27
CA SER A 308 -6.81 -15.78 -1.16
C SER A 308 -7.65 -16.98 -1.60
N ILE A 309 -8.49 -16.81 -2.62
CA ILE A 309 -9.32 -17.89 -3.17
C ILE A 309 -8.53 -18.77 -4.15
N LEU A 310 -7.72 -18.15 -5.02
CA LEU A 310 -7.09 -18.85 -6.13
C LEU A 310 -5.70 -19.40 -5.81
N LEU A 311 -4.96 -18.74 -4.92
CA LEU A 311 -3.58 -19.10 -4.61
C LEU A 311 -3.49 -19.69 -3.19
N ASP A 312 -3.91 -20.95 -3.05
CA ASP A 312 -3.78 -21.70 -1.80
C ASP A 312 -2.32 -21.73 -1.31
N SER A 313 -2.10 -21.36 -0.06
CA SER A 313 -0.76 -21.22 0.52
C SER A 313 0.00 -22.56 0.63
N VAL A 314 -0.70 -23.69 0.65
CA VAL A 314 -0.08 -25.03 0.68
C VAL A 314 0.54 -25.36 -0.68
N ILE A 315 -0.15 -24.99 -1.77
CA ILE A 315 0.29 -25.28 -3.14
C ILE A 315 1.19 -24.15 -3.66
N TYR A 316 0.85 -22.90 -3.34
CA TYR A 316 1.41 -21.68 -3.92
C TYR A 316 2.21 -20.83 -2.93
N GLY A 317 2.56 -21.37 -1.76
CA GLY A 317 3.20 -20.60 -0.66
C GLY A 317 4.58 -20.02 -0.99
N SER A 318 5.18 -20.40 -2.11
CA SER A 318 6.46 -19.86 -2.58
C SER A 318 6.32 -18.75 -3.63
N ILE A 319 5.08 -18.38 -4.02
CA ILE A 319 4.88 -17.32 -5.01
C ILE A 319 5.22 -15.97 -4.38
N PRO A 320 6.13 -15.18 -5.00
CA PRO A 320 6.46 -13.85 -4.50
C PRO A 320 5.25 -12.92 -4.50
N GLN A 321 5.07 -12.21 -3.40
CA GLN A 321 4.04 -11.17 -3.29
C GLN A 321 4.56 -9.89 -3.93
N ASN A 322 4.23 -9.70 -5.21
CA ASN A 322 4.67 -8.57 -6.01
C ASN A 322 3.60 -8.11 -7.01
N SER A 323 3.84 -7.01 -7.70
CA SER A 323 2.89 -6.42 -8.66
C SER A 323 2.57 -7.31 -9.87
N GLY A 324 3.25 -8.43 -10.07
CA GLY A 324 2.93 -9.41 -11.12
C GLY A 324 1.58 -10.09 -10.88
N LEU A 325 1.21 -10.31 -9.62
CA LEU A 325 -0.05 -10.98 -9.25
C LEU A 325 -1.29 -10.22 -9.71
N THR A 326 -1.22 -8.91 -9.81
CA THR A 326 -2.38 -8.06 -10.16
C THR A 326 -2.54 -7.84 -11.65
N ARG A 327 -1.53 -8.16 -12.48
CA ARG A 327 -1.55 -7.90 -13.92
C ARG A 327 -2.71 -8.56 -14.70
N PRO A 328 -3.16 -9.80 -14.38
CA PRO A 328 -4.28 -10.42 -15.09
C PRO A 328 -5.65 -9.99 -14.58
N ILE A 329 -5.72 -9.03 -13.65
CA ILE A 329 -6.96 -8.57 -13.02
C ILE A 329 -7.16 -7.09 -13.33
N GLU A 330 -8.20 -6.78 -14.07
CA GLU A 330 -8.63 -5.41 -14.38
C GLU A 330 -9.81 -5.03 -13.48
N ILE A 331 -9.74 -3.86 -12.87
CA ILE A 331 -10.83 -3.32 -12.04
C ILE A 331 -11.42 -2.12 -12.77
N MET A 332 -12.71 -2.19 -13.08
CA MET A 332 -13.44 -1.09 -13.70
C MET A 332 -14.06 -0.21 -12.62
N ASP A 333 -13.76 1.09 -12.72
CA ASP A 333 -14.36 2.11 -11.86
C ASP A 333 -15.89 2.07 -11.99
N PRO A 334 -16.65 2.11 -10.90
CA PRO A 334 -18.10 2.31 -10.94
C PRO A 334 -18.37 3.77 -11.38
N ALA A 335 -18.50 4.00 -12.68
CA ALA A 335 -18.80 5.33 -13.23
C ALA A 335 -20.21 5.84 -12.84
#